data_60557f34c970e53035a26e110afe1dc2
#
_entry.id   60557f34c970e53035a26e110afe1dc2
#
_cell.length_a   1.000
_cell.length_b   1.000
_cell.length_c   1.000
_cell.angle_alpha   90.00
_cell.angle_beta   90.00
_cell.angle_gamma   90.00
#
_symmetry.space_group_name_H-M   'P 1'
#
loop_
_entity.id
_entity.type
_entity.pdbx_description
1 polymer ?
#
loop_
_entity_poly.entity_id
_entity_poly.type
_entity_poly.pdbx_seq_one_letter_code
_entity_poly.pdbx_strand_id
1 'polypeptide(L)'
;WFGVPSCVPATIMETSGAIIDADETARLLEREDLHFLAEMMNYPGVLNKDPEVMRKIEAAKQAGKPIDGHYPLATGPKLKAYIESGISTDHETIYLEKGREKCELGMHVLIREGSAAKNFDALHPLLKEYPEQIMFCTDDAHPSFLNKGHINRMVKKSLDLGYDLYDVLRAASYNPAMHYKIPAGFLREGDSADFIQVNNLKDLTIQATYIQGTCVYDGEK
;
A
#
# COMPACT_ATOMS: atom_id res chain seq x y z
N TRP A 1 -4.34 9.12 -6.75
CA TRP A 1 -5.40 8.37 -6.05
C TRP A 1 -5.18 8.51 -4.56
N PHE A 2 -6.25 8.64 -3.78
CA PHE A 2 -6.19 8.94 -2.36
C PHE A 2 -7.05 7.96 -1.57
N GLY A 3 -6.67 7.70 -0.31
CA GLY A 3 -7.46 6.97 0.66
C GLY A 3 -8.16 7.90 1.65
N VAL A 4 -9.23 7.40 2.26
CA VAL A 4 -9.92 8.06 3.37
C VAL A 4 -9.18 7.73 4.66
N PRO A 5 -8.70 8.70 5.45
CA PRO A 5 -8.07 8.40 6.73
C PRO A 5 -9.03 7.67 7.68
N SER A 6 -8.58 6.56 8.25
CA SER A 6 -9.40 5.76 9.18
C SER A 6 -9.34 6.26 10.62
N CYS A 7 -8.23 6.88 11.00
CA CYS A 7 -7.89 7.22 12.38
C CYS A 7 -7.50 8.70 12.51
N VAL A 8 -8.49 9.59 12.69
CA VAL A 8 -8.29 11.02 12.95
C VAL A 8 -9.22 11.43 14.10
N PRO A 9 -8.68 11.69 15.29
CA PRO A 9 -7.29 11.48 15.72
C PRO A 9 -6.86 10.01 15.71
N ALA A 10 -5.55 9.73 15.74
CA ALA A 10 -5.03 8.37 15.75
C ALA A 10 -5.44 7.59 17.00
N THR A 11 -5.53 8.27 18.15
CA THR A 11 -6.01 7.71 19.43
C THR A 11 -6.96 8.68 20.14
N ILE A 12 -7.75 8.15 21.08
CA ILE A 12 -8.64 8.98 21.93
C ILE A 12 -7.88 9.88 22.90
N MET A 13 -6.58 9.71 23.05
CA MET A 13 -5.71 10.51 23.93
C MET A 13 -5.05 11.68 23.21
N GLU A 14 -5.25 11.79 21.91
CA GLU A 14 -4.66 12.85 21.09
C GLU A 14 -5.68 13.94 20.78
N THR A 15 -5.16 15.15 20.54
CA THR A 15 -5.93 16.25 19.95
C THR A 15 -5.53 16.40 18.49
N SER A 16 -6.50 16.58 17.62
CA SER A 16 -6.29 16.86 16.19
C SER A 16 -7.10 18.08 15.77
N GLY A 17 -6.77 18.65 14.62
CA GLY A 17 -7.50 19.79 14.05
C GLY A 17 -8.92 19.43 13.57
N ALA A 18 -9.23 18.14 13.46
CA ALA A 18 -10.53 17.62 13.05
C ALA A 18 -10.76 16.23 13.64
N ILE A 19 -12.01 15.77 13.59
CA ILE A 19 -12.41 14.40 13.89
C ILE A 19 -13.05 13.84 12.62
N ILE A 20 -12.57 12.67 12.16
CA ILE A 20 -13.21 11.90 11.10
C ILE A 20 -13.85 10.67 11.77
N ASP A 21 -15.13 10.81 12.11
CA ASP A 21 -15.93 9.73 12.68
C ASP A 21 -16.44 8.75 11.60
N ALA A 22 -17.25 7.78 12.00
CA ALA A 22 -17.76 6.78 11.07
C ALA A 22 -18.76 7.38 10.05
N ASP A 23 -19.53 8.39 10.42
CA ASP A 23 -20.48 9.04 9.50
C ASP A 23 -19.71 9.86 8.44
N GLU A 24 -18.71 10.61 8.85
CA GLU A 24 -17.85 11.33 7.93
C GLU A 24 -17.01 10.39 7.06
N THR A 25 -16.51 9.27 7.62
CA THR A 25 -15.81 8.23 6.85
C THR A 25 -16.72 7.65 5.77
N ALA A 26 -17.97 7.33 6.10
CA ALA A 26 -18.95 6.81 5.14
C ALA A 26 -19.20 7.82 4.01
N ARG A 27 -19.44 9.10 4.36
CA ARG A 27 -19.63 10.19 3.39
C ARG A 27 -18.43 10.36 2.46
N LEU A 28 -17.22 10.28 2.99
CA LEU A 28 -15.98 10.38 2.20
C LEU A 28 -15.79 9.17 1.28
N LEU A 29 -16.16 7.97 1.72
CA LEU A 29 -16.07 6.76 0.92
C LEU A 29 -17.07 6.71 -0.25
N GLU A 30 -18.12 7.53 -0.25
CA GLU A 30 -19.01 7.68 -1.41
C GLU A 30 -18.35 8.41 -2.59
N ARG A 31 -17.27 9.15 -2.36
CA ARG A 31 -16.57 9.92 -3.39
C ARG A 31 -15.79 9.00 -4.33
N GLU A 32 -15.89 9.25 -5.64
CA GLU A 32 -15.21 8.46 -6.68
C GLU A 32 -13.68 8.69 -6.70
N ASP A 33 -13.20 9.86 -6.25
CA ASP A 33 -11.79 10.21 -6.21
C ASP A 33 -11.05 9.66 -4.98
N LEU A 34 -11.75 9.00 -4.05
CA LEU A 34 -11.18 8.32 -2.90
C LEU A 34 -11.35 6.80 -3.05
N HIS A 35 -10.26 6.06 -3.07
CA HIS A 35 -10.22 4.69 -3.59
C HIS A 35 -10.22 3.60 -2.51
N PHE A 36 -9.86 3.92 -1.27
CA PHE A 36 -9.72 2.93 -0.20
C PHE A 36 -9.88 3.59 1.17
N LEU A 37 -10.12 2.80 2.20
CA LEU A 37 -9.98 3.22 3.60
C LEU A 37 -8.52 3.02 3.98
N ALA A 38 -7.82 4.12 4.29
CA ALA A 38 -6.41 4.10 4.66
C ALA A 38 -6.19 3.36 6.00
N GLU A 39 -4.97 3.08 6.29
CA GLU A 39 -4.51 2.19 7.36
C GLU A 39 -5.34 2.23 8.66
N MET A 40 -5.90 1.09 9.00
CA MET A 40 -6.64 0.92 10.25
C MET A 40 -5.66 0.69 11.42
N MET A 41 -5.09 1.77 11.94
CA MET A 41 -4.15 1.74 13.06
C MET A 41 -4.80 1.25 14.36
N ASN A 42 -6.12 1.48 14.53
CA ASN A 42 -6.83 1.02 15.72
C ASN A 42 -7.17 -0.48 15.65
N TYR A 43 -6.13 -1.34 15.48
CA TYR A 43 -6.32 -2.79 15.52
C TYR A 43 -6.89 -3.31 16.86
N PRO A 44 -6.63 -2.69 18.04
CA PRO A 44 -7.31 -3.10 19.25
C PRO A 44 -8.82 -2.90 19.16
N GLY A 45 -9.27 -1.80 18.57
CA GLY A 45 -10.70 -1.53 18.33
C GLY A 45 -11.32 -2.56 17.39
N VAL A 46 -10.60 -2.97 16.34
CA VAL A 46 -11.05 -4.06 15.44
C VAL A 46 -11.25 -5.36 16.22
N LEU A 47 -10.25 -5.77 17.02
CA LEU A 47 -10.29 -7.03 17.77
C LEU A 47 -11.36 -7.03 18.87
N ASN A 48 -11.59 -5.88 19.50
CA ASN A 48 -12.61 -5.70 20.53
C ASN A 48 -13.98 -5.35 19.97
N LYS A 49 -14.10 -5.26 18.62
CA LYS A 49 -15.34 -4.92 17.92
C LYS A 49 -15.91 -3.56 18.37
N ASP A 50 -15.02 -2.59 18.52
CA ASP A 50 -15.41 -1.20 18.83
C ASP A 50 -16.43 -0.72 17.80
N PRO A 51 -17.62 -0.22 18.22
CA PRO A 51 -18.69 0.14 17.29
C PRO A 51 -18.28 1.20 16.27
N GLU A 52 -17.50 2.19 16.67
CA GLU A 52 -17.05 3.27 15.78
C GLU A 52 -16.08 2.75 14.72
N VAL A 53 -15.11 1.90 15.12
CA VAL A 53 -14.17 1.26 14.23
C VAL A 53 -14.89 0.33 13.24
N MET A 54 -15.82 -0.50 13.75
CA MET A 54 -16.55 -1.46 12.92
C MET A 54 -17.47 -0.76 11.91
N ARG A 55 -18.07 0.38 12.25
CA ARG A 55 -18.88 1.19 11.32
C ARG A 55 -18.04 1.72 10.15
N LYS A 56 -16.79 2.17 10.40
CA LYS A 56 -15.87 2.62 9.34
C LYS A 56 -15.50 1.48 8.39
N ILE A 57 -15.19 0.31 8.94
CA ILE A 57 -14.89 -0.91 8.17
C ILE A 57 -16.10 -1.30 7.31
N GLU A 58 -17.29 -1.31 7.90
CA GLU A 58 -18.51 -1.66 7.18
C GLU A 58 -18.84 -0.67 6.07
N ALA A 59 -18.64 0.63 6.30
CA ALA A 59 -18.80 1.65 5.26
C ALA A 59 -17.87 1.41 4.06
N ALA A 60 -16.60 1.04 4.30
CA ALA A 60 -15.68 0.71 3.23
C ALA A 60 -16.11 -0.55 2.45
N LYS A 61 -16.60 -1.58 3.14
CA LYS A 61 -17.16 -2.78 2.50
C LYS A 61 -18.37 -2.46 1.63
N GLN A 62 -19.30 -1.66 2.13
CA GLN A 62 -20.50 -1.24 1.39
C GLN A 62 -20.14 -0.41 0.15
N ALA A 63 -19.12 0.43 0.25
CA ALA A 63 -18.55 1.17 -0.89
C ALA A 63 -17.74 0.28 -1.85
N GLY A 64 -17.50 -1.00 -1.53
CA GLY A 64 -16.70 -1.91 -2.34
C GLY A 64 -15.22 -1.54 -2.44
N LYS A 65 -14.71 -0.79 -1.44
CA LYS A 65 -13.35 -0.25 -1.39
C LYS A 65 -12.46 -1.07 -0.48
N PRO A 66 -11.17 -1.29 -0.84
CA PRO A 66 -10.20 -1.98 0.01
C PRO A 66 -9.99 -1.26 1.33
N ILE A 67 -9.52 -2.00 2.33
CA ILE A 67 -9.21 -1.48 3.67
C ILE A 67 -7.77 -1.83 3.97
N ASP A 68 -6.95 -0.82 4.17
CA ASP A 68 -5.56 -0.99 4.56
C ASP A 68 -5.43 -1.24 6.06
N GLY A 69 -4.42 -2.01 6.41
CA GLY A 69 -4.14 -2.41 7.77
C GLY A 69 -2.83 -1.88 8.32
N HIS A 70 -2.74 -2.00 9.64
CA HIS A 70 -1.60 -1.60 10.44
C HIS A 70 -1.55 -2.51 11.69
N TYR A 71 -0.98 -3.72 11.54
CA TYR A 71 -0.90 -4.65 12.66
C TYR A 71 0.46 -5.36 12.71
N PRO A 72 1.50 -4.71 13.30
CA PRO A 72 2.90 -5.14 13.17
C PRO A 72 3.19 -6.55 13.68
N LEU A 73 2.62 -6.94 14.81
CA LEU A 73 2.95 -8.17 15.51
C LEU A 73 1.86 -9.25 15.44
N ALA A 74 0.87 -9.06 14.56
CA ALA A 74 -0.26 -9.98 14.44
C ALA A 74 0.16 -11.39 14.03
N THR A 75 -0.39 -12.38 14.72
CA THR A 75 -0.27 -13.81 14.41
C THR A 75 -1.48 -14.59 14.94
N GLY A 76 -1.67 -15.80 14.44
CA GLY A 76 -2.67 -16.75 14.94
C GLY A 76 -4.11 -16.24 14.90
N PRO A 77 -4.92 -16.58 15.91
CA PRO A 77 -6.34 -16.24 15.91
C PRO A 77 -6.62 -14.73 15.84
N LYS A 78 -5.73 -13.88 16.39
CA LYS A 78 -5.89 -12.42 16.34
C LYS A 78 -5.68 -11.89 14.93
N LEU A 79 -4.67 -12.39 14.21
CA LEU A 79 -4.45 -12.05 12.81
C LEU A 79 -5.64 -12.48 11.96
N LYS A 80 -6.11 -13.71 12.15
CA LYS A 80 -7.28 -14.22 11.43
C LYS A 80 -8.52 -13.36 11.65
N ALA A 81 -8.83 -13.00 12.89
CA ALA A 81 -9.95 -12.12 13.21
C ALA A 81 -9.82 -10.73 12.56
N TYR A 82 -8.58 -10.20 12.49
CA TYR A 82 -8.29 -8.92 11.83
C TYR A 82 -8.55 -8.99 10.32
N ILE A 83 -8.08 -10.03 9.64
CA ILE A 83 -8.33 -10.28 8.21
C ILE A 83 -9.82 -10.50 7.94
N GLU A 84 -10.49 -11.30 8.76
CA GLU A 84 -11.94 -11.58 8.65
C GLU A 84 -12.81 -10.32 8.82
N SER A 85 -12.29 -9.28 9.46
CA SER A 85 -12.97 -7.98 9.52
C SER A 85 -13.03 -7.28 8.15
N GLY A 86 -12.23 -7.71 7.17
CA GLY A 86 -12.18 -7.17 5.80
C GLY A 86 -10.92 -6.37 5.50
N ILE A 87 -9.99 -6.28 6.44
CA ILE A 87 -8.70 -5.62 6.24
C ILE A 87 -7.80 -6.52 5.41
N SER A 88 -7.20 -5.98 4.35
CA SER A 88 -6.59 -6.76 3.28
C SER A 88 -5.09 -6.53 3.09
N THR A 89 -4.50 -5.55 3.80
CA THR A 89 -3.06 -5.24 3.70
C THR A 89 -2.41 -5.08 5.05
N ASP A 90 -1.07 -5.14 5.09
CA ASP A 90 -0.26 -4.68 6.21
C ASP A 90 1.13 -4.23 5.73
N HIS A 91 1.62 -3.11 6.24
CA HIS A 91 2.95 -2.55 5.95
C HIS A 91 3.87 -2.50 7.18
N GLU A 92 3.36 -2.91 8.36
CA GLU A 92 4.06 -2.83 9.64
C GLU A 92 4.83 -4.09 10.00
N THR A 93 4.70 -5.16 9.22
CA THR A 93 5.41 -6.42 9.45
C THR A 93 6.93 -6.23 9.34
N ILE A 94 7.67 -6.69 10.36
CA ILE A 94 9.14 -6.60 10.42
C ILE A 94 9.82 -7.97 10.53
N TYR A 95 9.07 -9.05 10.62
CA TYR A 95 9.57 -10.43 10.71
C TYR A 95 9.06 -11.27 9.54
N LEU A 96 9.98 -11.98 8.89
CA LEU A 96 9.67 -12.80 7.70
C LEU A 96 8.56 -13.83 7.96
N GLU A 97 8.63 -14.54 9.10
CA GLU A 97 7.66 -15.57 9.45
C GLU A 97 6.24 -14.99 9.59
N LYS A 98 6.13 -13.77 10.14
CA LYS A 98 4.83 -13.10 10.26
C LYS A 98 4.32 -12.60 8.92
N GLY A 99 5.22 -12.20 8.02
CA GLY A 99 4.88 -11.86 6.65
C GLY A 99 4.35 -13.09 5.90
N ARG A 100 4.99 -14.25 6.06
CA ARG A 100 4.50 -15.52 5.48
C ARG A 100 3.10 -15.85 5.97
N GLU A 101 2.87 -15.85 7.28
CA GLU A 101 1.55 -16.14 7.86
C GLU A 101 0.47 -15.19 7.31
N LYS A 102 0.77 -13.90 7.13
CA LYS A 102 -0.16 -12.94 6.52
C LYS A 102 -0.49 -13.31 5.08
N CYS A 103 0.53 -13.62 4.27
CA CYS A 103 0.34 -14.05 2.89
C CYS A 103 -0.45 -15.37 2.79
N GLU A 104 -0.13 -16.36 3.63
CA GLU A 104 -0.85 -17.64 3.70
C GLU A 104 -2.35 -17.48 4.02
N LEU A 105 -2.69 -16.44 4.80
CA LEU A 105 -4.06 -16.07 5.11
C LEU A 105 -4.71 -15.14 4.09
N GLY A 106 -4.04 -14.87 2.95
CA GLY A 106 -4.56 -14.08 1.84
C GLY A 106 -4.40 -12.56 1.97
N MET A 107 -3.67 -12.08 2.98
CA MET A 107 -3.37 -10.66 3.15
C MET A 107 -2.22 -10.24 2.24
N HIS A 108 -2.28 -9.02 1.70
CA HIS A 108 -1.14 -8.42 1.00
C HIS A 108 -0.17 -7.81 2.01
N VAL A 109 1.14 -8.03 1.79
CA VAL A 109 2.20 -7.43 2.60
C VAL A 109 2.93 -6.36 1.78
N LEU A 110 2.97 -5.15 2.34
CA LEU A 110 3.68 -4.05 1.73
C LEU A 110 5.09 -3.97 2.30
N ILE A 111 6.08 -4.20 1.45
CA ILE A 111 7.49 -4.01 1.78
C ILE A 111 7.77 -2.52 1.68
N ARG A 112 8.28 -1.93 2.79
CA ARG A 112 8.45 -0.49 2.87
C ARG A 112 9.92 -0.07 3.08
N GLU A 113 10.27 1.04 2.42
CA GLU A 113 11.55 1.74 2.57
C GLU A 113 11.27 3.24 2.77
N GLY A 114 10.78 3.59 3.93
CA GLY A 114 10.55 4.98 4.34
C GLY A 114 11.77 5.64 4.97
N SER A 115 11.59 6.84 5.48
CA SER A 115 12.61 7.55 6.26
C SER A 115 12.64 7.11 7.71
N ALA A 116 11.45 6.85 8.29
CA ALA A 116 11.30 6.45 9.68
C ALA A 116 11.43 4.94 9.88
N ALA A 117 10.82 4.15 8.99
CA ALA A 117 10.80 2.70 9.14
C ALA A 117 11.08 1.98 7.81
N LYS A 118 11.74 0.83 7.92
CA LYS A 118 12.18 0.00 6.80
C LYS A 118 12.06 -1.47 7.18
N ASN A 119 11.53 -2.27 6.27
CA ASN A 119 11.41 -3.71 6.47
C ASN A 119 11.90 -4.53 5.27
N PHE A 120 12.43 -3.88 4.24
CA PHE A 120 12.86 -4.55 3.01
C PHE A 120 13.85 -5.69 3.29
N ASP A 121 14.88 -5.44 4.11
CA ASP A 121 15.94 -6.43 4.35
C ASP A 121 15.41 -7.70 5.07
N ALA A 122 14.34 -7.57 5.82
CA ALA A 122 13.68 -8.70 6.46
C ALA A 122 12.69 -9.42 5.53
N LEU A 123 11.98 -8.67 4.69
CA LEU A 123 10.80 -9.18 3.98
C LEU A 123 11.01 -9.46 2.48
N HIS A 124 12.15 -9.05 1.90
CA HIS A 124 12.38 -9.28 0.47
C HIS A 124 12.25 -10.75 0.00
N PRO A 125 12.48 -11.80 0.84
CA PRO A 125 12.25 -13.18 0.38
C PRO A 125 10.81 -13.45 -0.05
N LEU A 126 9.83 -12.70 0.49
CA LEU A 126 8.43 -12.82 0.12
C LEU A 126 8.17 -12.48 -1.35
N LEU A 127 9.01 -11.68 -1.99
CA LEU A 127 8.91 -11.38 -3.43
C LEU A 127 8.92 -12.65 -4.29
N LYS A 128 9.69 -13.66 -3.88
CA LYS A 128 9.76 -14.95 -4.58
C LYS A 128 8.70 -15.94 -4.08
N GLU A 129 8.38 -15.88 -2.80
CA GLU A 129 7.48 -16.85 -2.17
C GLU A 129 6.00 -16.53 -2.48
N TYR A 130 5.65 -15.23 -2.53
CA TYR A 130 4.28 -14.73 -2.69
C TYR A 130 4.21 -13.54 -3.66
N PRO A 131 4.69 -13.65 -4.91
CA PRO A 131 4.84 -12.52 -5.83
C PRO A 131 3.54 -11.78 -6.12
N GLU A 132 2.38 -12.45 -5.99
CA GLU A 132 1.07 -11.84 -6.26
C GLU A 132 0.51 -11.05 -5.07
N GLN A 133 1.08 -11.23 -3.87
CA GLN A 133 0.58 -10.61 -2.65
C GLN A 133 1.50 -9.51 -2.11
N ILE A 134 2.69 -9.34 -2.73
CA ILE A 134 3.63 -8.33 -2.29
C ILE A 134 3.44 -7.02 -3.07
N MET A 135 3.50 -5.93 -2.34
CA MET A 135 3.53 -4.58 -2.89
C MET A 135 4.69 -3.79 -2.28
N PHE A 136 5.10 -2.70 -2.92
CA PHE A 136 6.09 -1.78 -2.37
C PHE A 136 5.42 -0.50 -1.90
N CYS A 137 5.89 0.06 -0.78
CA CYS A 137 5.50 1.38 -0.32
C CYS A 137 6.68 2.11 0.33
N THR A 138 6.52 3.39 0.59
CA THR A 138 7.51 4.19 1.32
C THR A 138 7.05 4.55 2.71
N ASP A 139 5.72 4.56 2.93
CA ASP A 139 5.16 5.11 4.15
C ASP A 139 5.69 6.55 4.36
N ASP A 140 6.01 6.98 5.57
CA ASP A 140 6.59 8.28 5.86
C ASP A 140 7.94 8.48 5.18
N ALA A 141 7.94 9.20 4.06
CA ALA A 141 9.14 9.53 3.29
C ALA A 141 9.43 11.04 3.35
N HIS A 142 10.49 11.42 4.04
CA HIS A 142 10.93 12.80 4.10
C HIS A 142 11.27 13.34 2.70
N PRO A 143 10.97 14.60 2.37
CA PRO A 143 11.25 15.18 1.06
C PRO A 143 12.70 15.02 0.59
N SER A 144 13.68 15.15 1.47
CA SER A 144 15.09 14.92 1.14
C SER A 144 15.41 13.46 0.77
N PHE A 145 14.57 12.51 1.20
CA PHE A 145 14.68 11.11 0.83
C PHE A 145 14.08 10.88 -0.56
N LEU A 146 12.95 11.52 -0.85
CA LEU A 146 12.27 11.44 -2.15
C LEU A 146 13.14 11.99 -3.29
N ASN A 147 13.97 13.01 -3.03
CA ASN A 147 14.93 13.52 -4.02
C ASN A 147 15.96 12.48 -4.49
N LYS A 148 16.13 11.38 -3.74
CA LYS A 148 17.05 10.27 -4.07
C LYS A 148 16.35 9.15 -4.86
N GLY A 149 15.06 9.27 -5.07
CA GLY A 149 14.20 8.28 -5.72
C GLY A 149 13.07 7.79 -4.80
N HIS A 150 12.21 6.99 -5.35
CA HIS A 150 10.98 6.48 -4.71
C HIS A 150 10.93 4.94 -4.85
N ILE A 151 9.83 4.37 -5.31
CA ILE A 151 9.66 2.92 -5.53
C ILE A 151 10.74 2.32 -6.45
N ASN A 152 11.24 3.09 -7.43
CA ASN A 152 12.34 2.68 -8.30
C ASN A 152 13.60 2.22 -7.54
N ARG A 153 13.83 2.72 -6.34
CA ARG A 153 14.96 2.28 -5.49
C ARG A 153 14.76 0.87 -4.97
N MET A 154 13.53 0.51 -4.57
CA MET A 154 13.21 -0.86 -4.15
C MET A 154 13.25 -1.83 -5.33
N VAL A 155 12.76 -1.39 -6.50
CA VAL A 155 12.90 -2.16 -7.75
C VAL A 155 14.36 -2.47 -8.02
N LYS A 156 15.22 -1.44 -8.05
CA LYS A 156 16.66 -1.64 -8.26
C LYS A 156 17.29 -2.57 -7.23
N LYS A 157 17.02 -2.33 -5.94
CA LYS A 157 17.54 -3.17 -4.84
C LYS A 157 17.14 -4.63 -4.99
N SER A 158 15.91 -4.89 -5.41
CA SER A 158 15.40 -6.25 -5.66
C SER A 158 16.11 -6.91 -6.85
N LEU A 159 16.29 -6.20 -7.96
CA LEU A 159 17.01 -6.72 -9.14
C LEU A 159 18.50 -6.97 -8.84
N ASP A 160 19.15 -6.10 -8.06
CA ASP A 160 20.54 -6.28 -7.62
C ASP A 160 20.70 -7.54 -6.74
N LEU A 161 19.65 -7.96 -6.03
CA LEU A 161 19.58 -9.21 -5.28
C LEU A 161 19.24 -10.45 -6.14
N GLY A 162 18.97 -10.25 -7.44
CA GLY A 162 18.72 -11.33 -8.39
C GLY A 162 17.26 -11.83 -8.44
N TYR A 163 16.31 -11.04 -7.95
CA TYR A 163 14.88 -11.36 -8.10
C TYR A 163 14.44 -11.24 -9.55
N ASP A 164 13.43 -12.02 -9.92
CA ASP A 164 12.82 -11.96 -11.25
C ASP A 164 12.25 -10.57 -11.54
N LEU A 165 12.52 -10.06 -12.73
CA LEU A 165 12.08 -8.73 -13.15
C LEU A 165 10.56 -8.56 -13.06
N TYR A 166 9.81 -9.56 -13.51
CA TYR A 166 8.36 -9.45 -13.58
C TYR A 166 7.72 -9.51 -12.18
N ASP A 167 8.26 -10.32 -11.27
CA ASP A 167 7.80 -10.35 -9.88
C ASP A 167 8.07 -9.01 -9.18
N VAL A 168 9.23 -8.41 -9.44
CA VAL A 168 9.58 -7.10 -8.89
C VAL A 168 8.69 -5.98 -9.46
N LEU A 169 8.45 -5.98 -10.78
CA LEU A 169 7.56 -5.00 -11.41
C LEU A 169 6.10 -5.21 -10.99
N ARG A 170 5.69 -6.45 -10.77
CA ARG A 170 4.38 -6.77 -10.20
C ARG A 170 4.20 -6.11 -8.83
N ALA A 171 5.16 -6.26 -7.93
CA ALA A 171 5.13 -5.64 -6.60
C ALA A 171 5.17 -4.09 -6.66
N ALA A 172 5.85 -3.53 -7.65
CA ALA A 172 6.01 -2.08 -7.79
C ALA A 172 4.80 -1.36 -8.40
N SER A 173 4.02 -2.02 -9.25
CA SER A 173 2.96 -1.37 -10.04
C SER A 173 1.71 -2.21 -10.22
N TYR A 174 1.82 -3.44 -10.72
CA TYR A 174 0.67 -4.24 -11.09
C TYR A 174 -0.20 -4.63 -9.87
N ASN A 175 0.42 -5.19 -8.82
CA ASN A 175 -0.33 -5.62 -7.63
C ASN A 175 -1.03 -4.43 -6.94
N PRO A 176 -0.38 -3.27 -6.70
CA PRO A 176 -1.07 -2.10 -6.18
C PRO A 176 -2.24 -1.66 -7.05
N ALA A 177 -2.06 -1.56 -8.36
CA ALA A 177 -3.12 -1.13 -9.27
C ALA A 177 -4.32 -2.09 -9.25
N MET A 178 -4.07 -3.40 -9.22
CA MET A 178 -5.12 -4.41 -9.13
C MET A 178 -5.82 -4.39 -7.76
N HIS A 179 -5.06 -4.31 -6.67
CA HIS A 179 -5.60 -4.34 -5.32
C HIS A 179 -6.50 -3.14 -5.03
N TYR A 180 -6.02 -1.94 -5.34
CA TYR A 180 -6.77 -0.70 -5.12
C TYR A 180 -7.77 -0.38 -6.25
N LYS A 181 -7.91 -1.28 -7.24
CA LYS A 181 -8.81 -1.08 -8.40
C LYS A 181 -8.54 0.24 -9.12
N ILE A 182 -7.26 0.62 -9.21
CA ILE A 182 -6.83 1.86 -9.83
C ILE A 182 -6.89 1.69 -11.35
N PRO A 183 -7.56 2.61 -12.09
CA PRO A 183 -7.61 2.57 -13.54
C PRO A 183 -6.31 3.12 -14.15
N ALA A 184 -5.16 2.61 -13.68
CA ALA A 184 -3.84 2.95 -14.23
C ALA A 184 -3.55 2.13 -15.47
N GLY A 185 -2.70 2.64 -16.36
CA GLY A 185 -2.32 1.97 -17.56
C GLY A 185 -1.49 0.70 -17.31
N PHE A 186 -1.98 -0.42 -17.81
CA PHE A 186 -1.21 -1.68 -17.87
C PHE A 186 -0.55 -1.86 -19.23
N LEU A 187 -0.52 -0.82 -20.08
CA LEU A 187 -0.02 -0.80 -21.45
C LEU A 187 -0.76 -1.80 -22.37
N ARG A 188 -2.04 -2.09 -22.09
CA ARG A 188 -2.91 -2.84 -22.98
C ARG A 188 -3.62 -1.88 -23.93
N GLU A 189 -4.07 -2.39 -25.06
CA GLU A 189 -4.87 -1.59 -26.00
C GLU A 189 -6.15 -1.07 -25.30
N GLY A 190 -6.38 0.25 -25.34
CA GLY A 190 -7.50 0.91 -24.70
C GLY A 190 -7.24 1.38 -23.26
N ASP A 191 -6.13 0.99 -22.64
CA ASP A 191 -5.76 1.52 -21.31
C ASP A 191 -5.29 2.97 -21.40
N SER A 192 -5.36 3.68 -20.27
CA SER A 192 -4.68 4.96 -20.11
C SER A 192 -3.17 4.81 -20.31
N ALA A 193 -2.57 5.72 -21.04
CA ALA A 193 -1.12 5.73 -21.28
C ALA A 193 -0.37 6.33 -20.08
N ASP A 194 -0.34 5.56 -18.98
CA ASP A 194 0.37 5.86 -17.75
C ASP A 194 1.60 4.97 -17.64
N PHE A 195 2.78 5.52 -17.86
CA PHE A 195 4.02 4.73 -17.82
C PHE A 195 5.26 5.60 -17.57
N ILE A 196 6.33 4.94 -17.18
CA ILE A 196 7.67 5.54 -17.10
C ILE A 196 8.56 4.93 -18.18
N GLN A 197 9.45 5.75 -18.74
CA GLN A 197 10.54 5.31 -19.60
C GLN A 197 11.84 5.35 -18.82
N VAL A 198 12.59 4.24 -18.83
CA VAL A 198 13.89 4.13 -18.17
C VAL A 198 14.99 3.88 -19.20
N ASN A 199 16.23 4.26 -18.84
CA ASN A 199 17.39 4.09 -19.72
C ASN A 199 17.69 2.60 -19.98
N ASN A 200 17.63 1.78 -18.97
CA ASN A 200 17.82 0.32 -19.02
C ASN A 200 17.34 -0.29 -17.70
N LEU A 201 17.25 -1.64 -17.67
CA LEU A 201 16.77 -2.38 -16.50
C LEU A 201 17.81 -2.55 -15.38
N LYS A 202 19.06 -2.17 -15.61
CA LYS A 202 20.11 -2.25 -14.60
C LYS A 202 20.16 -1.00 -13.73
N ASP A 203 20.12 0.17 -14.38
CA ASP A 203 20.29 1.46 -13.69
C ASP A 203 18.93 2.06 -13.28
N LEU A 204 17.88 1.76 -14.05
CA LEU A 204 16.50 2.23 -13.84
C LEU A 204 16.39 3.77 -13.69
N THR A 205 17.26 4.49 -14.41
CA THR A 205 17.18 5.95 -14.46
C THR A 205 15.95 6.34 -15.27
N ILE A 206 15.02 7.07 -14.62
CA ILE A 206 13.81 7.54 -15.27
C ILE A 206 14.18 8.63 -16.28
N GLN A 207 13.83 8.42 -17.52
CA GLN A 207 14.06 9.38 -18.63
C GLN A 207 12.80 10.20 -18.94
N ALA A 208 11.62 9.58 -18.78
CA ALA A 208 10.36 10.27 -18.96
C ALA A 208 9.25 9.61 -18.13
N THR A 209 8.24 10.40 -17.78
CA THR A 209 7.00 9.94 -17.14
C THR A 209 5.81 10.47 -17.93
N TYR A 210 4.89 9.56 -18.23
CA TYR A 210 3.66 9.88 -18.94
C TYR A 210 2.45 9.59 -18.05
N ILE A 211 1.50 10.53 -18.04
CA ILE A 211 0.20 10.39 -17.36
C ILE A 211 -0.86 10.73 -18.40
N GLN A 212 -1.76 9.79 -18.65
CA GLN A 212 -2.83 9.91 -19.67
C GLN A 212 -2.26 10.35 -21.05
N GLY A 213 -1.10 9.81 -21.42
CA GLY A 213 -0.42 10.14 -22.67
C GLY A 213 0.32 11.48 -22.68
N THR A 214 0.20 12.28 -21.62
CA THR A 214 0.92 13.56 -21.51
C THR A 214 2.26 13.33 -20.83
N CYS A 215 3.36 13.77 -21.44
CA CYS A 215 4.68 13.76 -20.82
C CYS A 215 4.71 14.81 -19.69
N VAL A 216 4.81 14.33 -18.43
CA VAL A 216 4.86 15.20 -17.24
C VAL A 216 6.27 15.35 -16.67
N TYR A 217 7.22 14.55 -17.17
CA TYR A 217 8.64 14.62 -16.85
C TYR A 217 9.43 14.09 -18.05
N ASP A 218 10.45 14.83 -18.49
CA ASP A 218 11.28 14.54 -19.67
C ASP A 218 12.78 14.43 -19.36
N GLY A 219 13.12 14.22 -18.08
CA GLY A 219 14.51 14.13 -17.62
C GLY A 219 15.14 15.48 -17.26
N GLU A 220 14.51 16.60 -17.59
CA GLU A 220 15.05 17.96 -17.38
C GLU A 220 14.22 18.81 -16.40
N LYS A 221 13.00 18.42 -16.08
CA LYS A 221 12.08 19.24 -15.25
C LYS A 221 11.63 18.51 -14.00
#